data_c0510621ab873ed0bf38420a11eddf23
#
_entry.id   c0510621ab873ed0bf38420a11eddf23
#
_cell.length_a   1.000
_cell.length_b   1.000
_cell.length_c   1.000
_cell.angle_alpha   90.00
_cell.angle_beta   90.00
_cell.angle_gamma   90.00
#
_symmetry.space_group_name_H-M   'P 1'
#
loop_
_entity.id
_entity.type
_entity.pdbx_description
1 polymer ?
#
loop_
_entity_poly.entity_id
_entity_poly.type
_entity_poly.pdbx_seq_one_letter_code
_entity_poly.pdbx_strand_id
1 'polypeptide(L)'
;MRDPLSKTITQIQPSGIRKFFDIVSEMEDAISLGVGEPDFDTPWRVRDEAIYSLEKGRTFYTSNAGLKELKMEIANYLDRRYDLHYDYANEMLITVGGSEAIDIALRAMLDPGDEVLIPQPSYVSYVPCTILANGKPVIINLKEENQFRLTAEELEAAITDKTKILIMPFPNNPTGAVMEMEDLERIAEVVKKHDLYVLSDEIYSELTYLEKHVSIASLPGMKERTVLINGFSKSHAMTGWRLGYACAPEIIIKQMLKIHQFAIMCAPTTSQYAAVEAIKNCDEDVAMMREQYDARRRYLLKRFKEMGLSCFEPFGAFYIFPSIKEFGLTSDEFATRLLKEQKVAVVPGTAFGDCGEGFLRISYAYSLDNLRVALDRIEIFVDELRKEQGK
;
A
#
# COMPACT_ATOMS: atom_id res chain seq x y z
N MET A 1 18.44 -30.32 -21.61
CA MET A 1 17.62 -29.23 -22.15
C MET A 1 18.18 -27.91 -21.63
N ARG A 2 18.03 -26.83 -22.39
CA ARG A 2 18.37 -25.46 -21.88
C ARG A 2 17.38 -25.07 -20.80
N ASP A 3 17.86 -24.38 -19.75
CA ASP A 3 16.99 -23.84 -18.71
C ASP A 3 15.97 -22.86 -19.33
N PRO A 4 14.65 -23.05 -19.13
CA PRO A 4 13.63 -22.17 -19.69
C PRO A 4 13.45 -20.89 -18.89
N LEU A 5 13.99 -20.79 -17.67
CA LEU A 5 13.74 -19.67 -16.76
C LEU A 5 14.85 -18.62 -16.83
N SER A 6 14.45 -17.38 -16.61
CA SER A 6 15.38 -16.27 -16.37
C SER A 6 16.00 -16.38 -14.98
N LYS A 7 17.30 -16.09 -14.86
CA LYS A 7 17.99 -16.07 -13.57
C LYS A 7 17.41 -15.04 -12.61
N THR A 8 16.83 -13.96 -13.12
CA THR A 8 16.22 -12.91 -12.29
C THR A 8 14.96 -13.41 -11.58
N ILE A 9 14.07 -14.13 -12.33
CA ILE A 9 12.80 -14.60 -11.72
C ILE A 9 13.04 -15.70 -10.68
N THR A 10 14.08 -16.51 -10.82
CA THR A 10 14.39 -17.58 -9.87
C THR A 10 14.92 -17.06 -8.52
N GLN A 11 15.27 -15.78 -8.42
CA GLN A 11 15.66 -15.13 -7.17
C GLN A 11 14.46 -14.69 -6.33
N ILE A 12 13.28 -14.62 -6.94
CA ILE A 12 12.06 -14.11 -6.29
C ILE A 12 11.29 -15.29 -5.70
N GLN A 13 11.00 -15.20 -4.40
CA GLN A 13 10.17 -16.19 -3.71
C GLN A 13 8.68 -15.84 -3.91
N PRO A 14 7.78 -16.84 -3.93
CA PRO A 14 6.34 -16.60 -3.90
C PRO A 14 5.94 -15.78 -2.67
N SER A 15 4.90 -14.96 -2.83
CA SER A 15 4.39 -14.12 -1.72
C SER A 15 3.95 -14.97 -0.52
N GLY A 16 4.53 -14.72 0.65
CA GLY A 16 4.18 -15.39 1.91
C GLY A 16 2.71 -15.18 2.31
N ILE A 17 2.12 -14.06 1.93
CA ILE A 17 0.70 -13.73 2.22
C ILE A 17 -0.24 -14.75 1.54
N ARG A 18 0.06 -15.17 0.31
CA ARG A 18 -0.81 -16.05 -0.48
C ARG A 18 -0.97 -17.43 0.15
N LYS A 19 0.10 -17.96 0.75
CA LYS A 19 0.09 -19.25 1.42
C LYS A 19 -0.97 -19.33 2.53
N PHE A 20 -1.17 -18.25 3.28
CA PHE A 20 -2.20 -18.18 4.33
C PHE A 20 -3.62 -18.12 3.74
N PHE A 21 -3.81 -17.42 2.62
CA PHE A 21 -5.12 -17.36 1.97
C PHE A 21 -5.57 -18.70 1.41
N ASP A 22 -4.65 -19.45 0.80
CA ASP A 22 -4.96 -20.76 0.25
C ASP A 22 -5.45 -21.71 1.36
N ILE A 23 -4.80 -21.71 2.53
CA ILE A 23 -5.21 -22.51 3.70
C ILE A 23 -6.60 -22.11 4.21
N VAL A 24 -6.86 -20.80 4.32
CA VAL A 24 -8.14 -20.28 4.84
C VAL A 24 -9.31 -20.63 3.93
N SER A 25 -9.08 -20.62 2.60
CA SER A 25 -10.14 -20.93 1.63
C SER A 25 -10.68 -22.37 1.73
N GLU A 26 -9.90 -23.27 2.32
CA GLU A 26 -10.26 -24.69 2.55
C GLU A 26 -10.90 -24.96 3.92
N MET A 27 -10.96 -23.92 4.80
CA MET A 27 -11.44 -24.10 6.18
C MET A 27 -12.86 -23.52 6.34
N GLU A 28 -13.80 -24.37 6.75
CA GLU A 28 -15.12 -23.93 7.19
C GLU A 28 -15.02 -23.12 8.49
N ASP A 29 -15.86 -22.08 8.64
CA ASP A 29 -15.96 -21.20 9.83
C ASP A 29 -14.68 -20.40 10.18
N ALA A 30 -13.71 -20.32 9.30
CA ALA A 30 -12.55 -19.45 9.49
C ALA A 30 -12.87 -17.99 9.17
N ILE A 31 -12.47 -17.07 10.07
CA ILE A 31 -12.55 -15.63 9.85
C ILE A 31 -11.18 -15.15 9.37
N SER A 32 -11.13 -14.65 8.14
CA SER A 32 -9.88 -14.05 7.63
C SER A 32 -9.84 -12.56 7.95
N LEU A 33 -8.83 -12.13 8.69
CA LEU A 33 -8.46 -10.71 8.86
C LEU A 33 -7.18 -10.36 8.09
N GLY A 34 -6.82 -11.20 7.12
CA GLY A 34 -5.58 -11.07 6.36
C GLY A 34 -5.73 -10.32 5.04
N VAL A 35 -6.94 -10.24 4.45
CA VAL A 35 -7.14 -9.58 3.14
C VAL A 35 -7.01 -8.06 3.29
N GLY A 36 -6.26 -7.46 2.40
CA GLY A 36 -6.03 -6.01 2.38
C GLY A 36 -6.89 -5.29 1.35
N GLU A 37 -8.22 -5.43 1.45
CA GLU A 37 -9.15 -4.72 0.59
C GLU A 37 -10.37 -4.18 1.37
N PRO A 38 -10.99 -3.08 0.90
CA PRO A 38 -12.23 -2.57 1.47
C PRO A 38 -13.33 -3.63 1.51
N ASP A 39 -14.11 -3.65 2.59
CA ASP A 39 -15.31 -4.46 2.73
C ASP A 39 -16.59 -3.73 2.27
N PHE A 40 -16.43 -2.56 1.71
CA PHE A 40 -17.49 -1.80 1.09
C PHE A 40 -17.60 -2.13 -0.38
N ASP A 41 -18.81 -2.09 -0.90
CA ASP A 41 -19.02 -2.04 -2.34
C ASP A 41 -18.48 -0.73 -2.91
N THR A 42 -17.98 -0.78 -4.13
CA THR A 42 -17.74 0.45 -4.91
C THR A 42 -19.01 1.32 -4.92
N PRO A 43 -18.94 2.65 -4.66
CA PRO A 43 -20.09 3.52 -4.63
C PRO A 43 -21.01 3.35 -5.83
N TRP A 44 -22.32 3.38 -5.61
CA TRP A 44 -23.29 3.07 -6.67
C TRP A 44 -23.11 3.95 -7.91
N ARG A 45 -22.85 5.25 -7.73
CA ARG A 45 -22.63 6.19 -8.83
C ARG A 45 -21.49 5.74 -9.76
N VAL A 46 -20.44 5.21 -9.19
CA VAL A 46 -19.27 4.69 -9.93
C VAL A 46 -19.66 3.44 -10.73
N ARG A 47 -20.41 2.53 -10.10
CA ARG A 47 -20.91 1.31 -10.77
C ARG A 47 -21.88 1.67 -11.90
N ASP A 48 -22.76 2.62 -11.67
CA ASP A 48 -23.75 3.10 -12.64
C ASP A 48 -23.08 3.73 -13.87
N GLU A 49 -22.05 4.59 -13.69
CA GLU A 49 -21.29 5.14 -14.83
C GLU A 49 -20.56 4.04 -15.62
N ALA A 50 -20.06 3.01 -14.97
CA ALA A 50 -19.47 1.87 -15.67
C ALA A 50 -20.50 1.14 -16.56
N ILE A 51 -21.69 0.87 -16.02
CA ILE A 51 -22.80 0.27 -16.77
C ILE A 51 -23.19 1.17 -17.93
N TYR A 52 -23.36 2.46 -17.69
CA TYR A 52 -23.69 3.45 -18.71
C TYR A 52 -22.62 3.52 -19.81
N SER A 53 -21.34 3.44 -19.45
CA SER A 53 -20.25 3.43 -20.43
C SER A 53 -20.34 2.23 -21.39
N LEU A 54 -20.72 1.07 -20.88
CA LEU A 54 -20.97 -0.13 -21.69
C LEU A 54 -22.20 -0.01 -22.56
N GLU A 55 -23.31 0.52 -22.03
CA GLU A 55 -24.54 0.77 -22.80
C GLU A 55 -24.31 1.76 -23.97
N LYS A 56 -23.40 2.72 -23.78
CA LYS A 56 -22.99 3.67 -24.83
C LYS A 56 -21.94 3.12 -25.79
N GLY A 57 -21.53 1.85 -25.65
CA GLY A 57 -20.54 1.24 -26.51
C GLY A 57 -19.13 1.81 -26.34
N ARG A 58 -18.80 2.39 -25.17
CA ARG A 58 -17.47 2.94 -24.85
C ARG A 58 -16.48 1.80 -24.54
N THR A 59 -16.20 0.94 -25.51
CA THR A 59 -15.39 -0.29 -25.36
C THR A 59 -14.12 -0.27 -26.18
N PHE A 60 -13.75 0.87 -26.76
CA PHE A 60 -12.54 1.05 -27.57
C PHE A 60 -11.35 1.44 -26.68
N TYR A 61 -10.15 1.33 -27.22
CA TYR A 61 -8.96 1.84 -26.56
C TYR A 61 -9.06 3.33 -26.27
N THR A 62 -8.62 3.74 -25.09
CA THR A 62 -8.36 5.15 -24.79
C THR A 62 -6.98 5.56 -25.32
N SER A 63 -6.58 6.81 -25.13
CA SER A 63 -5.16 7.18 -25.24
C SER A 63 -4.30 6.27 -24.36
N ASN A 64 -3.10 5.93 -24.82
CA ASN A 64 -2.17 5.10 -24.01
C ASN A 64 -1.90 5.73 -22.64
N ALA A 65 -1.77 7.05 -22.54
CA ALA A 65 -1.57 7.74 -21.26
C ALA A 65 -2.84 7.81 -20.39
N GLY A 66 -3.99 7.36 -20.91
CA GLY A 66 -5.28 7.38 -20.24
C GLY A 66 -6.26 8.39 -20.81
N LEU A 67 -7.51 8.27 -20.37
CA LEU A 67 -8.62 9.15 -20.76
C LEU A 67 -8.34 10.58 -20.33
N LYS A 68 -8.43 11.52 -21.27
CA LYS A 68 -8.13 12.95 -21.02
C LYS A 68 -8.95 13.52 -19.86
N GLU A 69 -10.26 13.24 -19.86
CA GLU A 69 -11.17 13.71 -18.83
C GLU A 69 -10.74 13.21 -17.44
N LEU A 70 -10.41 11.94 -17.32
CA LEU A 70 -9.94 11.37 -16.06
C LEU A 70 -8.65 12.06 -15.56
N LYS A 71 -7.68 12.28 -16.46
CA LYS A 71 -6.43 12.97 -16.11
C LYS A 71 -6.67 14.41 -15.63
N MET A 72 -7.60 15.13 -16.28
CA MET A 72 -7.99 16.48 -15.86
C MET A 72 -8.60 16.47 -14.46
N GLU A 73 -9.50 15.52 -14.19
CA GLU A 73 -10.13 15.43 -12.86
C GLU A 73 -9.17 14.98 -11.77
N ILE A 74 -8.20 14.11 -12.09
CA ILE A 74 -7.13 13.77 -11.15
C ILE A 74 -6.25 15.01 -10.84
N ALA A 75 -5.91 15.81 -11.85
CA ALA A 75 -5.15 17.04 -11.63
C ALA A 75 -5.91 18.03 -10.72
N ASN A 76 -7.20 18.24 -10.96
CA ASN A 76 -8.08 19.06 -10.12
C ASN A 76 -8.19 18.50 -8.68
N TYR A 77 -8.26 17.18 -8.54
CA TYR A 77 -8.31 16.51 -7.25
C TYR A 77 -7.01 16.70 -6.46
N LEU A 78 -5.85 16.51 -7.09
CA LEU A 78 -4.55 16.67 -6.45
C LEU A 78 -4.30 18.12 -6.01
N ASP A 79 -4.73 19.08 -6.83
CA ASP A 79 -4.69 20.50 -6.48
C ASP A 79 -5.55 20.81 -5.24
N ARG A 80 -6.85 20.50 -5.28
CA ARG A 80 -7.78 20.81 -4.17
C ARG A 80 -7.51 20.03 -2.87
N ARG A 81 -6.94 18.82 -2.97
CA ARG A 81 -6.74 17.93 -1.78
C ARG A 81 -5.36 18.08 -1.17
N TYR A 82 -4.32 18.25 -1.98
CA TYR A 82 -2.93 18.13 -1.55
C TYR A 82 -2.04 19.31 -1.96
N ASP A 83 -2.60 20.34 -2.59
CA ASP A 83 -1.84 21.49 -3.14
C ASP A 83 -0.73 21.06 -4.12
N LEU A 84 -1.06 20.06 -4.96
CA LEU A 84 -0.16 19.47 -5.94
C LEU A 84 -0.62 19.82 -7.36
N HIS A 85 0.21 20.56 -8.06
CA HIS A 85 -0.07 21.03 -9.43
C HIS A 85 0.68 20.20 -10.46
N TYR A 86 -0.02 19.32 -11.18
CA TYR A 86 0.53 18.52 -12.29
C TYR A 86 -0.14 18.87 -13.61
N ASP A 87 0.66 18.98 -14.68
CA ASP A 87 0.10 19.04 -16.03
C ASP A 87 -0.49 17.69 -16.43
N TYR A 88 -1.84 17.65 -16.51
CA TYR A 88 -2.53 16.43 -16.88
C TYR A 88 -2.09 15.85 -18.24
N ALA A 89 -1.56 16.67 -19.14
CA ALA A 89 -1.15 16.23 -20.48
C ALA A 89 0.15 15.44 -20.46
N ASN A 90 1.16 15.94 -19.72
CA ASN A 90 2.55 15.49 -19.83
C ASN A 90 3.12 14.88 -18.53
N GLU A 91 2.53 15.19 -17.35
CA GLU A 91 3.06 14.76 -16.06
C GLU A 91 2.21 13.65 -15.41
N MET A 92 1.34 12.97 -16.17
CA MET A 92 0.41 11.97 -15.62
C MET A 92 0.19 10.78 -16.55
N LEU A 93 0.14 9.58 -15.95
CA LEU A 93 -0.13 8.31 -16.61
C LEU A 93 -1.17 7.50 -15.82
N ILE A 94 -2.22 7.05 -16.48
CA ILE A 94 -3.21 6.12 -15.91
C ILE A 94 -2.70 4.70 -16.07
N THR A 95 -2.75 3.91 -14.99
CA THR A 95 -2.15 2.57 -14.91
C THR A 95 -3.15 1.51 -14.47
N VAL A 96 -2.80 0.24 -14.66
CA VAL A 96 -3.57 -0.93 -14.18
C VAL A 96 -3.30 -1.15 -12.68
N GLY A 97 -3.84 -0.22 -11.87
CA GLY A 97 -3.58 -0.12 -10.44
C GLY A 97 -2.21 0.48 -10.11
N GLY A 98 -2.00 0.81 -8.83
CA GLY A 98 -0.72 1.31 -8.33
C GLY A 98 0.44 0.33 -8.52
N SER A 99 0.15 -0.98 -8.55
CA SER A 99 1.20 -2.00 -8.75
C SER A 99 1.89 -1.90 -10.11
N GLU A 100 1.15 -1.60 -11.19
CA GLU A 100 1.78 -1.32 -12.48
C GLU A 100 2.61 -0.04 -12.42
N ALA A 101 2.09 1.02 -11.78
CA ALA A 101 2.82 2.28 -11.65
C ALA A 101 4.17 2.09 -10.96
N ILE A 102 4.23 1.27 -9.89
CA ILE A 102 5.46 0.92 -9.20
C ILE A 102 6.44 0.19 -10.14
N ASP A 103 5.97 -0.88 -10.80
CA ASP A 103 6.81 -1.70 -11.68
C ASP A 103 7.40 -0.90 -12.83
N ILE A 104 6.57 -0.15 -13.56
CA ILE A 104 7.04 0.62 -14.71
C ILE A 104 7.88 1.84 -14.34
N ALA A 105 7.67 2.44 -13.16
CA ALA A 105 8.53 3.52 -12.67
C ALA A 105 9.95 2.99 -12.40
N LEU A 106 10.07 1.87 -11.67
CA LEU A 106 11.37 1.25 -11.40
C LEU A 106 12.07 0.81 -12.69
N ARG A 107 11.35 0.18 -13.63
CA ARG A 107 11.91 -0.21 -14.94
C ARG A 107 12.33 0.98 -15.80
N ALA A 108 11.68 2.12 -15.68
CA ALA A 108 12.00 3.32 -16.45
C ALA A 108 13.20 4.09 -15.89
N MET A 109 13.51 3.90 -14.60
CA MET A 109 14.47 4.74 -13.87
C MET A 109 15.74 3.99 -13.46
N LEU A 110 15.75 2.66 -13.40
CA LEU A 110 16.89 1.89 -12.88
C LEU A 110 17.77 1.33 -13.99
N ASP A 111 19.06 1.48 -13.81
CA ASP A 111 20.10 0.71 -14.49
C ASP A 111 20.56 -0.47 -13.61
N PRO A 112 21.16 -1.54 -14.22
CA PRO A 112 21.69 -2.64 -13.43
C PRO A 112 22.71 -2.21 -12.40
N GLY A 113 22.40 -2.49 -11.12
CA GLY A 113 23.25 -2.15 -9.98
C GLY A 113 22.88 -0.87 -9.25
N ASP A 114 21.93 -0.08 -9.75
CA ASP A 114 21.34 1.03 -9.00
C ASP A 114 20.65 0.50 -7.75
N GLU A 115 20.82 1.18 -6.62
CA GLU A 115 20.23 0.81 -5.34
C GLU A 115 18.92 1.55 -5.10
N VAL A 116 17.95 0.80 -4.57
CA VAL A 116 16.65 1.31 -4.14
C VAL A 116 16.50 1.10 -2.64
N LEU A 117 16.37 2.18 -1.90
CA LEU A 117 16.12 2.14 -0.46
C LEU A 117 14.64 1.81 -0.21
N ILE A 118 14.39 0.76 0.56
CA ILE A 118 13.06 0.23 0.84
C ILE A 118 12.85 0.15 2.35
N PRO A 119 12.11 1.08 2.95
CA PRO A 119 11.69 0.96 4.34
C PRO A 119 10.82 -0.28 4.54
N GLN A 120 11.13 -1.10 5.54
CA GLN A 120 10.36 -2.29 5.93
C GLN A 120 10.06 -2.25 7.45
N PRO A 121 8.93 -2.83 7.92
CA PRO A 121 7.97 -3.65 7.15
C PRO A 121 7.17 -2.81 6.17
N SER A 122 6.94 -3.32 4.97
CA SER A 122 6.19 -2.62 3.93
C SER A 122 5.57 -3.56 2.89
N TYR A 123 4.85 -3.00 1.92
CA TYR A 123 4.17 -3.77 0.89
C TYR A 123 5.12 -4.68 0.12
N VAL A 124 4.74 -5.94 0.02
CA VAL A 124 5.57 -7.06 -0.45
C VAL A 124 6.10 -6.93 -1.88
N SER A 125 5.55 -6.05 -2.70
CA SER A 125 5.91 -5.93 -4.11
C SER A 125 7.15 -5.06 -4.38
N TYR A 126 7.58 -4.21 -3.45
CA TYR A 126 8.68 -3.28 -3.71
C TYR A 126 10.01 -4.01 -3.99
N VAL A 127 10.35 -5.00 -3.18
CA VAL A 127 11.57 -5.80 -3.37
C VAL A 127 11.54 -6.58 -4.69
N PRO A 128 10.51 -7.39 -5.00
CA PRO A 128 10.41 -8.08 -6.28
C PRO A 128 10.43 -7.15 -7.50
N CYS A 129 9.70 -6.03 -7.47
CA CYS A 129 9.69 -5.08 -8.58
C CYS A 129 11.07 -4.44 -8.81
N THR A 130 11.80 -4.13 -7.72
CA THR A 130 13.19 -3.63 -7.81
C THR A 130 14.10 -4.67 -8.49
N ILE A 131 14.03 -5.94 -8.08
CA ILE A 131 14.81 -7.02 -8.67
C ILE A 131 14.46 -7.23 -10.15
N LEU A 132 13.15 -7.23 -10.49
CA LEU A 132 12.68 -7.37 -11.88
C LEU A 132 13.09 -6.19 -12.76
N ALA A 133 13.31 -5.03 -12.18
CA ALA A 133 13.88 -3.86 -12.85
C ALA A 133 15.41 -3.86 -12.91
N ASN A 134 16.08 -4.95 -12.51
CA ASN A 134 17.53 -5.11 -12.38
C ASN A 134 18.21 -4.19 -11.34
N GLY A 135 17.43 -3.55 -10.47
CA GLY A 135 17.94 -2.79 -9.34
C GLY A 135 18.31 -3.69 -8.15
N LYS A 136 19.03 -3.12 -7.21
CA LYS A 136 19.42 -3.76 -5.95
C LYS A 136 18.58 -3.20 -4.80
N PRO A 137 17.69 -3.98 -4.15
CA PRO A 137 16.99 -3.53 -2.96
C PRO A 137 17.96 -3.38 -1.79
N VAL A 138 17.87 -2.27 -1.07
CA VAL A 138 18.57 -1.98 0.19
C VAL A 138 17.51 -1.69 1.25
N ILE A 139 17.44 -2.52 2.26
CA ILE A 139 16.38 -2.48 3.27
C ILE A 139 16.75 -1.51 4.39
N ILE A 140 15.82 -0.66 4.79
CA ILE A 140 15.87 0.16 5.99
C ILE A 140 14.81 -0.37 6.96
N ASN A 141 15.26 -0.90 8.10
CA ASN A 141 14.33 -1.46 9.10
C ASN A 141 13.70 -0.35 9.92
N LEU A 142 12.40 -0.16 9.74
CA LEU A 142 11.59 0.73 10.56
C LEU A 142 11.41 0.14 11.96
N LYS A 143 11.41 0.99 12.98
CA LYS A 143 11.39 0.57 14.38
C LYS A 143 10.10 0.97 15.07
N GLU A 144 9.62 0.11 15.95
CA GLU A 144 8.44 0.37 16.79
C GLU A 144 8.64 1.63 17.67
N GLU A 145 9.87 1.84 18.20
CA GLU A 145 10.23 3.01 19.00
C GLU A 145 10.07 4.34 18.26
N ASN A 146 10.22 4.31 16.93
CA ASN A 146 9.99 5.45 16.02
C ASN A 146 8.57 5.42 15.42
N GLN A 147 7.64 4.64 15.99
CA GLN A 147 6.29 4.48 15.48
C GLN A 147 6.25 3.96 14.02
N PHE A 148 7.22 3.13 13.64
CA PHE A 148 7.42 2.64 12.26
C PHE A 148 7.53 3.76 11.22
N ARG A 149 8.00 4.96 11.59
CA ARG A 149 8.34 6.04 10.68
C ARG A 149 9.78 5.92 10.22
N LEU A 150 10.07 6.38 9.02
CA LEU A 150 11.44 6.52 8.53
C LEU A 150 12.06 7.79 9.12
N THR A 151 13.22 7.67 9.75
CA THR A 151 13.97 8.84 10.23
C THR A 151 15.03 9.29 9.22
N ALA A 152 15.39 10.58 9.25
CA ALA A 152 16.43 11.13 8.39
C ALA A 152 17.80 10.47 8.66
N GLU A 153 18.07 10.09 9.90
CA GLU A 153 19.30 9.42 10.32
C GLU A 153 19.38 7.99 9.74
N GLU A 154 18.28 7.23 9.77
CA GLU A 154 18.20 5.90 9.18
C GLU A 154 18.34 5.97 7.65
N LEU A 155 17.73 6.96 7.02
CA LEU A 155 17.89 7.20 5.59
C LEU A 155 19.34 7.53 5.25
N GLU A 156 19.95 8.53 5.90
CA GLU A 156 21.33 8.95 5.66
C GLU A 156 22.34 7.79 5.81
N ALA A 157 22.13 6.93 6.82
CA ALA A 157 23.01 5.79 7.09
C ALA A 157 22.93 4.68 6.02
N ALA A 158 21.84 4.63 5.24
CA ALA A 158 21.64 3.61 4.21
C ALA A 158 22.11 4.03 2.82
N ILE A 159 22.43 5.31 2.62
CA ILE A 159 22.79 5.87 1.32
C ILE A 159 24.23 5.48 0.95
N THR A 160 24.41 5.08 -0.31
CA THR A 160 25.71 4.87 -0.95
C THR A 160 25.80 5.68 -2.24
N ASP A 161 26.96 5.64 -2.91
CA ASP A 161 27.17 6.24 -4.23
C ASP A 161 26.35 5.58 -5.37
N LYS A 162 25.71 4.44 -5.09
CA LYS A 162 24.83 3.73 -6.02
C LYS A 162 23.34 3.95 -5.74
N THR A 163 23.02 4.60 -4.64
CA THR A 163 21.63 4.86 -4.27
C THR A 163 20.98 5.84 -5.23
N LYS A 164 19.86 5.45 -5.82
CA LYS A 164 19.14 6.26 -6.80
C LYS A 164 17.71 6.60 -6.39
N ILE A 165 16.99 5.64 -5.79
CA ILE A 165 15.58 5.80 -5.46
C ILE A 165 15.35 5.46 -3.98
N LEU A 166 14.55 6.30 -3.31
CA LEU A 166 13.90 6.02 -2.04
C LEU A 166 12.44 5.70 -2.29
N ILE A 167 11.95 4.55 -1.82
CA ILE A 167 10.51 4.27 -1.76
C ILE A 167 9.94 4.84 -0.47
N MET A 168 8.87 5.63 -0.59
CA MET A 168 8.11 6.21 0.54
C MET A 168 6.72 5.56 0.59
N PRO A 169 6.52 4.48 1.38
CA PRO A 169 5.28 3.71 1.38
C PRO A 169 4.34 4.18 2.50
N PHE A 170 3.93 5.44 2.51
CA PHE A 170 3.09 6.00 3.58
C PHE A 170 1.83 6.68 3.04
N PRO A 171 0.66 6.48 3.71
CA PRO A 171 0.40 5.64 4.90
C PRO A 171 0.73 4.16 4.66
N ASN A 172 1.34 3.52 5.66
CA ASN A 172 2.04 2.26 5.49
C ASN A 172 1.13 1.02 5.60
N ASN A 173 1.34 0.07 4.72
CA ASN A 173 0.93 -1.32 4.86
C ASN A 173 2.20 -2.15 5.17
N PRO A 174 2.35 -2.76 6.35
CA PRO A 174 1.31 -3.29 7.24
C PRO A 174 1.00 -2.47 8.50
N THR A 175 1.78 -1.47 8.84
CA THR A 175 1.77 -0.88 10.20
C THR A 175 0.67 0.15 10.44
N GLY A 176 0.19 0.80 9.37
CA GLY A 176 -0.70 1.96 9.49
C GLY A 176 0.01 3.24 9.91
N ALA A 177 1.34 3.25 9.91
CA ALA A 177 2.13 4.45 10.20
C ALA A 177 1.92 5.52 9.12
N VAL A 178 1.98 6.77 9.56
CA VAL A 178 1.98 7.97 8.71
C VAL A 178 3.23 8.79 9.00
N MET A 179 3.67 9.58 8.03
CA MET A 179 4.76 10.54 8.24
C MET A 179 4.16 11.89 8.62
N GLU A 180 4.75 12.55 9.60
CA GLU A 180 4.42 13.92 9.96
C GLU A 180 5.18 14.92 9.07
N MET A 181 4.73 16.18 9.02
CA MET A 181 5.36 17.22 8.21
C MET A 181 6.86 17.37 8.55
N GLU A 182 7.21 17.40 9.84
CA GLU A 182 8.59 17.53 10.29
C GLU A 182 9.47 16.36 9.82
N ASP A 183 8.96 15.13 9.85
CA ASP A 183 9.67 13.96 9.33
C ASP A 183 9.92 14.10 7.83
N LEU A 184 8.88 14.52 7.07
CA LEU A 184 8.96 14.70 5.63
C LEU A 184 9.95 15.80 5.24
N GLU A 185 9.97 16.92 5.96
CA GLU A 185 10.93 18.01 5.74
C GLU A 185 12.37 17.52 5.93
N ARG A 186 12.65 16.78 7.00
CA ARG A 186 13.98 16.21 7.28
C ARG A 186 14.39 15.17 6.22
N ILE A 187 13.48 14.30 5.81
CA ILE A 187 13.71 13.36 4.70
C ILE A 187 13.99 14.10 3.39
N ALA A 188 13.21 15.13 3.09
CA ALA A 188 13.41 15.94 1.86
C ALA A 188 14.78 16.60 1.81
N GLU A 189 15.32 17.07 2.94
CA GLU A 189 16.68 17.61 3.00
C GLU A 189 17.74 16.55 2.65
N VAL A 190 17.62 15.34 3.18
CA VAL A 190 18.52 14.23 2.85
C VAL A 190 18.41 13.84 1.39
N VAL A 191 17.18 13.70 0.87
CA VAL A 191 16.92 13.37 -0.54
C VAL A 191 17.54 14.40 -1.48
N LYS A 192 17.40 15.70 -1.19
CA LYS A 192 17.99 16.79 -1.98
C LYS A 192 19.52 16.80 -1.90
N LYS A 193 20.07 16.61 -0.70
CA LYS A 193 21.53 16.57 -0.44
C LYS A 193 22.22 15.49 -1.27
N HIS A 194 21.60 14.31 -1.40
CA HIS A 194 22.17 13.17 -2.12
C HIS A 194 21.63 12.99 -3.53
N ASP A 195 20.86 13.96 -4.04
CA ASP A 195 20.25 13.97 -5.38
C ASP A 195 19.48 12.69 -5.71
N LEU A 196 18.70 12.18 -4.74
CA LEU A 196 17.87 10.99 -4.90
C LEU A 196 16.54 11.31 -5.57
N TYR A 197 15.95 10.30 -6.20
CA TYR A 197 14.55 10.28 -6.59
C TYR A 197 13.69 9.60 -5.51
N VAL A 198 12.42 9.97 -5.44
CA VAL A 198 11.44 9.36 -4.53
C VAL A 198 10.33 8.69 -5.33
N LEU A 199 10.00 7.44 -4.98
CA LEU A 199 8.79 6.76 -5.41
C LEU A 199 7.84 6.78 -4.21
N SER A 200 6.88 7.71 -4.21
CA SER A 200 5.92 7.89 -3.13
C SER A 200 4.64 7.12 -3.42
N ASP A 201 4.44 6.00 -2.74
CA ASP A 201 3.21 5.21 -2.83
C ASP A 201 2.21 5.73 -1.81
N GLU A 202 1.25 6.51 -2.30
CA GLU A 202 0.25 7.22 -1.51
C GLU A 202 -1.16 6.62 -1.67
N ILE A 203 -1.25 5.32 -1.99
CA ILE A 203 -2.53 4.64 -2.25
C ILE A 203 -3.51 4.70 -1.07
N TYR A 204 -3.03 4.96 0.14
CA TYR A 204 -3.82 5.12 1.35
C TYR A 204 -4.00 6.58 1.79
N SER A 205 -3.65 7.57 0.98
CA SER A 205 -3.67 9.00 1.33
C SER A 205 -5.03 9.51 1.85
N GLU A 206 -6.14 8.98 1.36
CA GLU A 206 -7.49 9.33 1.85
C GLU A 206 -7.87 8.63 3.17
N LEU A 207 -7.12 7.61 3.57
CA LEU A 207 -7.37 6.84 4.77
C LEU A 207 -6.38 7.23 5.87
N THR A 208 -6.45 8.50 6.29
CA THR A 208 -5.76 9.05 7.47
C THR A 208 -6.79 9.56 8.48
N TYR A 209 -6.52 9.41 9.79
CA TYR A 209 -7.55 9.51 10.83
C TYR A 209 -7.43 10.73 11.74
N LEU A 210 -6.26 11.34 11.87
CA LEU A 210 -6.07 12.55 12.67
C LEU A 210 -5.93 13.78 11.79
N GLU A 211 -4.97 13.75 10.88
CA GLU A 211 -4.64 14.87 10.01
C GLU A 211 -4.76 14.48 8.54
N LYS A 212 -4.82 15.48 7.68
CA LYS A 212 -4.72 15.24 6.25
C LYS A 212 -3.35 14.66 5.92
N HIS A 213 -3.33 13.72 4.98
CA HIS A 213 -2.10 13.27 4.38
C HIS A 213 -1.33 14.43 3.74
N VAL A 214 -0.03 14.46 3.98
CA VAL A 214 0.90 15.37 3.31
C VAL A 214 1.74 14.56 2.35
N SER A 215 1.72 14.94 1.07
CA SER A 215 2.59 14.32 0.08
C SER A 215 4.00 14.93 0.16
N ILE A 216 5.03 14.09 0.13
CA ILE A 216 6.41 14.60 0.03
C ILE A 216 6.64 15.42 -1.24
N ALA A 217 5.87 15.17 -2.31
CA ALA A 217 5.93 15.92 -3.55
C ALA A 217 5.50 17.40 -3.41
N SER A 218 4.74 17.75 -2.34
CA SER A 218 4.33 19.13 -2.08
C SER A 218 5.43 19.99 -1.46
N LEU A 219 6.50 19.37 -0.94
CA LEU A 219 7.60 20.09 -0.33
C LEU A 219 8.50 20.75 -1.39
N PRO A 220 9.12 21.90 -1.07
CA PRO A 220 9.99 22.62 -2.01
C PRO A 220 11.14 21.75 -2.57
N GLY A 221 11.24 21.68 -3.90
CA GLY A 221 12.28 20.91 -4.61
C GLY A 221 12.06 19.40 -4.63
N MET A 222 10.84 18.93 -4.24
CA MET A 222 10.53 17.51 -4.23
C MET A 222 9.66 17.05 -5.41
N LYS A 223 8.81 17.92 -5.97
CA LYS A 223 8.00 17.59 -7.15
C LYS A 223 8.87 17.11 -8.33
N GLU A 224 9.99 17.76 -8.55
CA GLU A 224 10.92 17.53 -9.69
C GLU A 224 11.65 16.19 -9.59
N ARG A 225 11.58 15.53 -8.44
CA ARG A 225 12.27 14.26 -8.15
C ARG A 225 11.37 13.17 -7.58
N THR A 226 10.04 13.39 -7.57
CA THR A 226 9.09 12.41 -7.02
C THR A 226 8.22 11.82 -8.13
N VAL A 227 8.11 10.48 -8.12
CA VAL A 227 7.05 9.72 -8.77
C VAL A 227 5.99 9.46 -7.71
N LEU A 228 4.91 10.22 -7.74
CA LEU A 228 3.73 10.02 -6.90
C LEU A 228 2.88 8.91 -7.51
N ILE A 229 2.56 7.90 -6.73
CA ILE A 229 1.69 6.79 -7.11
C ILE A 229 0.45 6.80 -6.23
N ASN A 230 -0.72 6.73 -6.86
CA ASN A 230 -1.98 6.64 -6.16
C ASN A 230 -3.02 5.89 -7.03
N GLY A 231 -4.26 5.80 -6.57
CA GLY A 231 -5.31 5.10 -7.29
C GLY A 231 -6.61 5.02 -6.51
N PHE A 232 -7.53 4.24 -7.04
CA PHE A 232 -8.91 4.17 -6.57
C PHE A 232 -9.20 2.94 -5.71
N SER A 233 -8.26 2.01 -5.66
CA SER A 233 -8.45 0.70 -5.02
C SER A 233 -8.90 0.78 -3.57
N LYS A 234 -8.34 1.72 -2.79
CA LYS A 234 -8.54 1.79 -1.34
C LYS A 234 -9.54 2.87 -0.95
N SER A 235 -9.36 4.07 -1.46
CA SER A 235 -10.22 5.21 -1.18
C SER A 235 -11.66 5.04 -1.69
N HIS A 236 -11.83 4.41 -2.84
CA HIS A 236 -13.13 4.30 -3.53
C HIS A 236 -13.66 2.84 -3.60
N ALA A 237 -13.07 1.92 -2.84
CA ALA A 237 -13.41 0.50 -2.86
C ALA A 237 -13.42 -0.10 -4.30
N MET A 238 -12.37 0.21 -5.07
CA MET A 238 -12.23 -0.18 -6.48
C MET A 238 -11.07 -1.17 -6.71
N THR A 239 -10.86 -2.13 -5.82
CA THR A 239 -9.74 -3.08 -5.91
C THR A 239 -9.77 -3.92 -7.19
N GLY A 240 -10.94 -4.47 -7.52
CA GLY A 240 -11.15 -5.31 -8.71
C GLY A 240 -11.18 -4.54 -10.04
N TRP A 241 -11.32 -3.22 -10.03
CA TRP A 241 -11.36 -2.38 -11.22
C TRP A 241 -9.98 -2.17 -11.86
N ARG A 242 -8.92 -2.47 -11.12
CA ARG A 242 -7.53 -2.36 -11.57
C ARG A 242 -7.21 -1.00 -12.15
N LEU A 243 -7.39 0.07 -11.37
CA LEU A 243 -7.11 1.44 -11.82
C LEU A 243 -6.28 2.22 -10.79
N GLY A 244 -5.22 2.83 -11.27
CA GLY A 244 -4.33 3.72 -10.55
C GLY A 244 -3.74 4.77 -11.47
N TYR A 245 -2.85 5.57 -10.95
CA TYR A 245 -2.14 6.59 -11.72
C TYR A 245 -0.77 6.89 -11.11
N ALA A 246 0.12 7.39 -11.96
CA ALA A 246 1.38 8.00 -11.56
C ALA A 246 1.43 9.45 -12.01
N CYS A 247 1.97 10.33 -11.14
CA CYS A 247 2.31 11.70 -11.47
C CYS A 247 3.80 11.92 -11.22
N ALA A 248 4.52 12.48 -12.21
CA ALA A 248 5.96 12.70 -12.12
C ALA A 248 6.40 13.73 -13.17
N PRO A 249 7.64 14.21 -13.12
CA PRO A 249 8.19 15.02 -14.20
C PRO A 249 8.01 14.38 -15.57
N GLU A 250 7.72 15.21 -16.57
CA GLU A 250 7.45 14.79 -17.96
C GLU A 250 8.49 13.80 -18.50
N ILE A 251 9.77 14.03 -18.18
CA ILE A 251 10.87 13.18 -18.64
C ILE A 251 10.72 11.73 -18.14
N ILE A 252 10.20 11.53 -16.92
CA ILE A 252 9.96 10.19 -16.32
C ILE A 252 8.68 9.60 -16.91
N ILE A 253 7.59 10.36 -16.95
CA ILE A 253 6.30 9.89 -17.48
C ILE A 253 6.44 9.42 -18.93
N LYS A 254 7.20 10.11 -19.76
CA LYS A 254 7.47 9.68 -21.14
C LYS A 254 8.14 8.31 -21.24
N GLN A 255 9.01 7.96 -20.30
CA GLN A 255 9.65 6.62 -20.30
C GLN A 255 8.72 5.55 -19.73
N MET A 256 8.01 5.84 -18.67
CA MET A 256 6.98 4.94 -18.13
C MET A 256 5.92 4.62 -19.18
N LEU A 257 5.47 5.63 -19.94
CA LEU A 257 4.50 5.47 -21.03
C LEU A 257 4.99 4.51 -22.12
N LYS A 258 6.28 4.47 -22.44
CA LYS A 258 6.82 3.51 -23.42
C LYS A 258 6.63 2.07 -22.95
N ILE A 259 6.90 1.79 -21.67
CA ILE A 259 6.72 0.45 -21.12
C ILE A 259 5.24 0.09 -21.09
N HIS A 260 4.40 0.99 -20.58
CA HIS A 260 2.96 0.84 -20.50
C HIS A 260 2.33 0.52 -21.87
N GLN A 261 2.64 1.30 -22.90
CA GLN A 261 2.04 1.11 -24.23
C GLN A 261 2.42 -0.22 -24.88
N PHE A 262 3.64 -0.73 -24.64
CA PHE A 262 4.06 -2.02 -25.22
C PHE A 262 3.59 -3.24 -24.41
N ALA A 263 3.35 -3.07 -23.10
CA ALA A 263 2.93 -4.16 -22.23
C ALA A 263 1.40 -4.26 -22.11
N ILE A 264 0.71 -3.13 -21.96
CA ILE A 264 -0.71 -3.05 -21.57
C ILE A 264 -1.55 -2.32 -22.63
N MET A 265 -0.98 -1.43 -23.42
CA MET A 265 -1.64 -0.51 -24.36
C MET A 265 -2.34 0.66 -23.65
N CYS A 266 -3.37 0.40 -22.85
CA CYS A 266 -4.06 1.36 -21.98
C CYS A 266 -4.74 0.62 -20.82
N ALA A 267 -5.03 1.34 -19.73
CA ALA A 267 -5.85 0.80 -18.65
C ALA A 267 -7.29 0.50 -19.11
N PRO A 268 -8.05 -0.36 -18.39
CA PRO A 268 -9.41 -0.74 -18.79
C PRO A 268 -10.32 0.48 -18.98
N THR A 269 -10.90 0.62 -20.18
CA THR A 269 -11.69 1.79 -20.58
C THR A 269 -12.88 2.03 -19.66
N THR A 270 -13.66 0.99 -19.35
CA THR A 270 -14.82 1.06 -18.45
C THR A 270 -14.41 1.56 -17.06
N SER A 271 -13.28 1.08 -16.53
CA SER A 271 -12.75 1.54 -15.24
C SER A 271 -12.37 3.03 -15.26
N GLN A 272 -11.86 3.53 -16.39
CA GLN A 272 -11.49 4.93 -16.51
C GLN A 272 -12.73 5.85 -16.52
N TYR A 273 -13.81 5.48 -17.21
CA TYR A 273 -15.06 6.25 -17.16
C TYR A 273 -15.66 6.22 -15.75
N ALA A 274 -15.71 5.07 -15.11
CA ALA A 274 -16.16 4.95 -13.72
C ALA A 274 -15.35 5.82 -12.74
N ALA A 275 -14.04 5.90 -12.95
CA ALA A 275 -13.17 6.70 -12.10
C ALA A 275 -13.32 8.21 -12.27
N VAL A 276 -13.78 8.68 -13.42
CA VAL A 276 -14.19 10.09 -13.59
C VAL A 276 -15.31 10.43 -12.61
N GLU A 277 -16.33 9.58 -12.50
CA GLU A 277 -17.43 9.77 -11.55
C GLU A 277 -16.93 9.65 -10.10
N ALA A 278 -16.07 8.67 -9.82
CA ALA A 278 -15.51 8.46 -8.50
C ALA A 278 -14.80 9.72 -7.96
N ILE A 279 -13.92 10.32 -8.75
CA ILE A 279 -13.10 11.46 -8.29
C ILE A 279 -13.85 12.79 -8.27
N LYS A 280 -14.92 12.91 -9.06
CA LYS A 280 -15.76 14.12 -9.11
C LYS A 280 -16.82 14.17 -8.02
N ASN A 281 -17.43 13.05 -7.68
CA ASN A 281 -18.72 13.04 -7.01
C ASN A 281 -18.80 12.10 -5.79
N CYS A 282 -17.70 11.39 -5.40
CA CYS A 282 -17.74 10.42 -4.30
C CYS A 282 -16.91 10.83 -3.08
N ASP A 283 -16.60 12.11 -2.88
CA ASP A 283 -15.88 12.59 -1.69
C ASP A 283 -16.62 12.23 -0.38
N GLU A 284 -17.96 12.28 -0.38
CA GLU A 284 -18.79 11.92 0.79
C GLU A 284 -18.74 10.39 1.07
N ASP A 285 -18.73 9.57 0.00
CA ASP A 285 -18.60 8.11 0.15
C ASP A 285 -17.23 7.75 0.75
N VAL A 286 -16.16 8.41 0.29
CA VAL A 286 -14.80 8.23 0.83
C VAL A 286 -14.74 8.66 2.30
N ALA A 287 -15.35 9.80 2.65
CA ALA A 287 -15.41 10.29 4.02
C ALA A 287 -16.15 9.31 4.93
N MET A 288 -17.30 8.80 4.49
CA MET A 288 -18.10 7.81 5.23
C MET A 288 -17.29 6.53 5.48
N MET A 289 -16.63 5.98 4.46
CA MET A 289 -15.80 4.78 4.61
C MET A 289 -14.64 5.03 5.60
N ARG A 290 -13.98 6.17 5.51
CA ARG A 290 -12.91 6.55 6.43
C ARG A 290 -13.39 6.64 7.89
N GLU A 291 -14.55 7.24 8.14
CA GLU A 291 -15.15 7.32 9.47
C GLU A 291 -15.46 5.93 10.04
N GLN A 292 -15.98 5.01 9.22
CA GLN A 292 -16.22 3.63 9.63
C GLN A 292 -14.90 2.91 9.96
N TYR A 293 -13.86 3.09 9.16
CA TYR A 293 -12.54 2.51 9.47
C TYR A 293 -11.95 3.09 10.75
N ASP A 294 -12.08 4.39 11.02
CA ASP A 294 -11.60 4.97 12.27
C ASP A 294 -12.36 4.44 13.50
N ALA A 295 -13.67 4.24 13.39
CA ALA A 295 -14.45 3.62 14.45
C ALA A 295 -13.97 2.18 14.75
N ARG A 296 -13.72 1.38 13.71
CA ARG A 296 -13.18 0.01 13.83
C ARG A 296 -11.75 0.03 14.40
N ARG A 297 -10.88 0.93 13.93
CA ARG A 297 -9.52 1.13 14.46
C ARG A 297 -9.55 1.34 15.98
N ARG A 298 -10.35 2.29 16.44
CA ARG A 298 -10.50 2.57 17.87
C ARG A 298 -11.04 1.39 18.66
N TYR A 299 -11.96 0.62 18.06
CA TYR A 299 -12.49 -0.59 18.68
C TYR A 299 -11.39 -1.65 18.86
N LEU A 300 -10.58 -1.92 17.83
CA LEU A 300 -9.48 -2.88 17.92
C LEU A 300 -8.44 -2.46 18.96
N LEU A 301 -8.03 -1.18 18.96
CA LEU A 301 -7.07 -0.65 19.95
C LEU A 301 -7.56 -0.85 21.37
N LYS A 302 -8.84 -0.57 21.62
CA LYS A 302 -9.45 -0.81 22.94
C LYS A 302 -9.37 -2.30 23.31
N ARG A 303 -9.75 -3.20 22.41
CA ARG A 303 -9.73 -4.66 22.65
C ARG A 303 -8.31 -5.17 22.89
N PHE A 304 -7.32 -4.75 22.10
CA PHE A 304 -5.92 -5.14 22.34
C PHE A 304 -5.39 -4.63 23.67
N LYS A 305 -5.75 -3.42 24.08
CA LYS A 305 -5.43 -2.91 25.40
C LYS A 305 -6.07 -3.74 26.52
N GLU A 306 -7.33 -4.15 26.38
CA GLU A 306 -8.04 -5.02 27.33
C GLU A 306 -7.38 -6.41 27.42
N MET A 307 -6.94 -6.97 26.28
CA MET A 307 -6.17 -8.22 26.22
C MET A 307 -4.72 -8.07 26.74
N GLY A 308 -4.23 -6.85 27.02
CA GLY A 308 -2.85 -6.62 27.40
C GLY A 308 -1.83 -6.77 26.27
N LEU A 309 -2.26 -6.78 25.01
CA LEU A 309 -1.37 -6.84 23.85
C LEU A 309 -0.83 -5.46 23.50
N SER A 310 0.49 -5.34 23.42
CA SER A 310 1.13 -4.12 22.94
C SER A 310 0.82 -3.91 21.45
N CYS A 311 0.41 -2.69 21.11
CA CYS A 311 0.14 -2.33 19.73
C CYS A 311 0.43 -0.85 19.51
N PHE A 312 1.21 -0.57 18.47
CA PHE A 312 1.34 0.77 17.94
C PHE A 312 -0.02 1.30 17.46
N GLU A 313 -0.33 2.56 17.74
CA GLU A 313 -1.57 3.18 17.28
C GLU A 313 -1.44 3.64 15.82
N PRO A 314 -2.11 2.97 14.85
CA PRO A 314 -2.03 3.35 13.44
C PRO A 314 -2.90 4.57 13.16
N PHE A 315 -2.37 5.53 12.38
CA PHE A 315 -3.13 6.72 11.96
C PHE A 315 -3.42 6.74 10.47
N GLY A 316 -3.08 5.66 9.75
CA GLY A 316 -3.37 5.52 8.33
C GLY A 316 -3.69 4.09 7.90
N ALA A 317 -4.14 3.93 6.66
CA ALA A 317 -4.58 2.67 6.06
C ALA A 317 -5.74 2.02 6.85
N PHE A 318 -5.90 0.70 6.77
CA PHE A 318 -6.88 -0.06 7.55
C PHE A 318 -6.25 -1.33 8.16
N TYR A 319 -5.02 -1.18 8.66
CA TYR A 319 -4.26 -2.26 9.31
C TYR A 319 -3.85 -1.87 10.71
N ILE A 320 -3.71 -2.89 11.54
CA ILE A 320 -3.11 -2.79 12.87
C ILE A 320 -2.03 -3.85 13.01
N PHE A 321 -0.96 -3.54 13.76
CA PHE A 321 0.27 -4.33 13.80
C PHE A 321 0.68 -4.65 15.24
N PRO A 322 -0.12 -5.51 15.97
CA PRO A 322 0.14 -5.85 17.36
C PRO A 322 1.41 -6.68 17.50
N SER A 323 2.11 -6.47 18.62
CA SER A 323 3.28 -7.24 19.02
C SER A 323 2.85 -8.54 19.73
N ILE A 324 3.51 -9.64 19.37
CA ILE A 324 3.34 -10.95 20.01
C ILE A 324 4.62 -11.44 20.69
N LYS A 325 5.60 -10.55 20.86
CA LYS A 325 6.94 -10.86 21.41
C LYS A 325 6.88 -11.48 22.81
N GLU A 326 5.84 -11.13 23.60
CA GLU A 326 5.66 -11.66 24.96
C GLU A 326 5.45 -13.18 25.03
N PHE A 327 5.00 -13.79 23.94
CA PHE A 327 4.69 -15.22 23.88
C PHE A 327 5.89 -16.10 23.50
N GLY A 328 6.98 -15.50 22.99
CA GLY A 328 8.18 -16.23 22.58
C GLY A 328 7.98 -17.17 21.39
N LEU A 329 6.85 -17.03 20.67
CA LEU A 329 6.57 -17.71 19.42
C LEU A 329 7.03 -16.84 18.24
N THR A 330 7.41 -17.49 17.14
CA THR A 330 7.60 -16.77 15.88
C THR A 330 6.26 -16.28 15.35
N SER A 331 6.26 -15.25 14.50
CA SER A 331 5.06 -14.71 13.87
C SER A 331 4.29 -15.78 13.07
N ASP A 332 5.03 -16.67 12.39
CA ASP A 332 4.46 -17.79 11.64
C ASP A 332 3.83 -18.85 12.54
N GLU A 333 4.48 -19.21 13.64
CA GLU A 333 3.95 -20.17 14.62
C GLU A 333 2.68 -19.64 15.27
N PHE A 334 2.69 -18.37 15.72
CA PHE A 334 1.53 -17.73 16.31
C PHE A 334 0.34 -17.72 15.34
N ALA A 335 0.55 -17.20 14.11
CA ALA A 335 -0.50 -17.12 13.10
C ALA A 335 -1.06 -18.51 12.72
N THR A 336 -0.18 -19.51 12.63
CA THR A 336 -0.56 -20.90 12.30
C THR A 336 -1.37 -21.53 13.43
N ARG A 337 -0.95 -21.36 14.69
CA ARG A 337 -1.69 -21.86 15.86
C ARG A 337 -3.04 -21.17 15.99
N LEU A 338 -3.09 -19.83 15.89
CA LEU A 338 -4.33 -19.06 15.95
C LEU A 338 -5.34 -19.53 14.91
N LEU A 339 -4.89 -19.78 13.68
CA LEU A 339 -5.75 -20.30 12.61
C LEU A 339 -6.28 -21.70 12.94
N LYS A 340 -5.43 -22.61 13.41
CA LYS A 340 -5.82 -24.00 13.70
C LYS A 340 -6.74 -24.14 14.92
N GLU A 341 -6.40 -23.43 16.00
CA GLU A 341 -7.04 -23.57 17.31
C GLU A 341 -8.29 -22.69 17.40
N GLN A 342 -8.28 -21.46 16.85
CA GLN A 342 -9.36 -20.50 16.99
C GLN A 342 -10.03 -20.07 15.66
N LYS A 343 -9.61 -20.64 14.53
CA LYS A 343 -10.18 -20.33 13.19
C LYS A 343 -10.11 -18.83 12.83
N VAL A 344 -9.05 -18.14 13.24
CA VAL A 344 -8.79 -16.75 12.87
C VAL A 344 -7.49 -16.68 12.07
N ALA A 345 -7.58 -16.17 10.86
CA ALA A 345 -6.42 -15.97 9.98
C ALA A 345 -5.93 -14.53 10.03
N VAL A 346 -4.67 -14.38 10.34
CA VAL A 346 -3.91 -13.11 10.33
C VAL A 346 -2.65 -13.29 9.50
N VAL A 347 -1.98 -12.22 9.11
CA VAL A 347 -0.73 -12.32 8.35
C VAL A 347 0.45 -12.14 9.29
N PRO A 348 1.42 -13.09 9.31
CA PRO A 348 2.65 -12.90 10.08
C PRO A 348 3.41 -11.69 9.58
N GLY A 349 4.00 -10.93 10.51
CA GLY A 349 4.73 -9.70 10.19
C GLY A 349 5.94 -9.94 9.27
N THR A 350 6.54 -11.12 9.34
CA THR A 350 7.64 -11.57 8.47
C THR A 350 7.30 -11.55 6.98
N ALA A 351 6.02 -11.65 6.63
CA ALA A 351 5.57 -11.50 5.23
C ALA A 351 5.88 -10.11 4.64
N PHE A 352 6.14 -9.10 5.48
CA PHE A 352 6.40 -7.71 5.08
C PHE A 352 7.88 -7.31 5.25
N GLY A 353 8.72 -8.25 5.57
CA GLY A 353 10.15 -8.10 5.83
C GLY A 353 10.57 -8.76 7.15
N ASP A 354 11.83 -9.17 7.26
CA ASP A 354 12.36 -9.87 8.44
C ASP A 354 12.20 -9.07 9.74
N CYS A 355 12.24 -7.74 9.67
CA CYS A 355 12.00 -6.85 10.80
C CYS A 355 10.55 -6.87 11.33
N GLY A 356 9.62 -7.48 10.59
CA GLY A 356 8.25 -7.75 11.04
C GLY A 356 8.12 -8.96 11.97
N GLU A 357 9.22 -9.68 12.29
CA GLU A 357 9.20 -10.77 13.26
C GLU A 357 8.77 -10.29 14.64
N GLY A 358 7.90 -11.06 15.30
CA GLY A 358 7.28 -10.69 16.57
C GLY A 358 6.05 -9.79 16.44
N PHE A 359 5.54 -9.60 15.22
CA PHE A 359 4.32 -8.85 14.95
C PHE A 359 3.37 -9.62 14.04
N LEU A 360 2.10 -9.16 14.02
CA LEU A 360 1.05 -9.66 13.13
C LEU A 360 0.40 -8.49 12.39
N ARG A 361 0.08 -8.66 11.10
CA ARG A 361 -0.81 -7.72 10.43
C ARG A 361 -2.26 -8.21 10.52
N ILE A 362 -3.13 -7.35 11.01
CA ILE A 362 -4.57 -7.53 11.08
C ILE A 362 -5.24 -6.40 10.31
N SER A 363 -6.08 -6.75 9.33
CA SER A 363 -6.93 -5.79 8.63
C SER A 363 -8.21 -5.55 9.42
N TYR A 364 -8.64 -4.29 9.55
CA TYR A 364 -9.96 -3.95 10.10
C TYR A 364 -10.96 -3.49 9.03
N ALA A 365 -10.64 -3.74 7.76
CA ALA A 365 -11.58 -3.61 6.66
C ALA A 365 -12.54 -4.81 6.61
N TYR A 366 -13.32 -4.99 7.68
CA TYR A 366 -14.32 -6.03 7.87
C TYR A 366 -15.48 -5.51 8.70
N SER A 367 -16.66 -6.15 8.61
CA SER A 367 -17.80 -5.76 9.43
C SER A 367 -17.48 -5.83 10.92
N LEU A 368 -18.09 -4.94 11.72
CA LEU A 368 -17.86 -4.90 13.15
C LEU A 368 -18.22 -6.25 13.84
N ASP A 369 -19.22 -6.96 13.33
CA ASP A 369 -19.60 -8.28 13.87
C ASP A 369 -18.50 -9.32 13.63
N ASN A 370 -17.93 -9.37 12.43
CA ASN A 370 -16.79 -10.25 12.15
C ASN A 370 -15.57 -9.90 13.00
N LEU A 371 -15.27 -8.60 13.14
CA LEU A 371 -14.16 -8.14 13.99
C LEU A 371 -14.38 -8.53 15.45
N ARG A 372 -15.61 -8.39 15.98
CA ARG A 372 -15.94 -8.78 17.35
C ARG A 372 -15.67 -10.26 17.58
N VAL A 373 -16.24 -11.13 16.74
CA VAL A 373 -16.06 -12.58 16.88
C VAL A 373 -14.59 -12.99 16.74
N ALA A 374 -13.87 -12.40 15.81
CA ALA A 374 -12.44 -12.68 15.64
C ALA A 374 -11.61 -12.24 16.86
N LEU A 375 -11.90 -11.07 17.42
CA LEU A 375 -11.20 -10.56 18.61
C LEU A 375 -11.51 -11.36 19.86
N ASP A 376 -12.76 -11.85 20.04
CA ASP A 376 -13.12 -12.76 21.13
C ASP A 376 -12.33 -14.07 21.03
N ARG A 377 -12.16 -14.61 19.83
CA ARG A 377 -11.34 -15.81 19.58
C ARG A 377 -9.84 -15.55 19.81
N ILE A 378 -9.34 -14.38 19.43
CA ILE A 378 -7.95 -13.97 19.70
C ILE A 378 -7.71 -13.87 21.21
N GLU A 379 -8.65 -13.29 21.97
CA GLU A 379 -8.56 -13.17 23.42
C GLU A 379 -8.46 -14.55 24.08
N ILE A 380 -9.33 -15.48 23.71
CA ILE A 380 -9.27 -16.87 24.21
C ILE A 380 -7.89 -17.49 23.94
N PHE A 381 -7.37 -17.34 22.73
CA PHE A 381 -6.06 -17.88 22.35
C PHE A 381 -4.89 -17.25 23.14
N VAL A 382 -4.91 -15.95 23.33
CA VAL A 382 -3.91 -15.22 24.12
C VAL A 382 -3.93 -15.68 25.58
N ASP A 383 -5.11 -15.86 26.17
CA ASP A 383 -5.26 -16.33 27.55
C ASP A 383 -4.80 -17.79 27.70
N GLU A 384 -5.03 -18.64 26.71
CA GLU A 384 -4.52 -20.01 26.68
C GLU A 384 -2.97 -20.02 26.62
N LEU A 385 -2.38 -19.21 25.76
CA LEU A 385 -0.93 -19.09 25.68
C LEU A 385 -0.29 -18.61 27.01
N ARG A 386 -0.91 -17.64 27.68
CA ARG A 386 -0.43 -17.17 28.99
C ARG A 386 -0.50 -18.26 30.06
N LYS A 387 -1.58 -19.04 30.10
CA LYS A 387 -1.72 -20.19 30.99
C LYS A 387 -0.65 -21.26 30.72
N GLU A 388 -0.36 -21.56 29.43
CA GLU A 388 0.73 -22.48 29.06
C GLU A 388 2.08 -22.01 29.60
N GLN A 389 2.30 -20.69 29.69
CA GLN A 389 3.53 -20.08 30.23
C GLN A 389 3.52 -19.90 31.76
N GLY A 390 2.44 -20.27 32.42
CA GLY A 390 2.30 -20.12 33.88
C GLY A 390 2.12 -18.67 34.35
N LYS A 391 1.60 -17.83 33.46
CA LYS A 391 1.27 -16.39 33.72
C LYS A 391 -0.19 -16.21 34.04
#